data_a27297ab6505b66a368d82bf2a5ee842
#
_entry.id   a27297ab6505b66a368d82bf2a5ee842
#
_cell.length_a   1.000
_cell.length_b   1.000
_cell.length_c   1.000
_cell.angle_alpha   90.00
_cell.angle_beta   90.00
_cell.angle_gamma   90.00
#
_symmetry.space_group_name_H-M   'P 1'
#
loop_
_entity.id
_entity.type
_entity.pdbx_description
1 polymer ?
#
loop_
_entity_poly.entity_id
_entity_poly.type
_entity_poly.pdbx_seq_one_letter_code
_entity_poly.pdbx_strand_id
1 'polypeptide(L)'
;MELQNVPFTEARAREMVNVSAGFRKMLKNKKAPLQDHIRISTIFLVVLSVILVVILAVGIINRSIFFLICSGIYMVLIVLYALSVAGMHKGIKTYMKLGSSGKRRTVLEEDGVTLEVEGSTTTKFLWESFKWVRIYEFNILCVAKNDQFRDCLSLPIEHLDDLKGFLAEHNIELEFIEGEAYGK
;
A
#
# COMPACT_ATOMS: atom_id res chain seq x y z
N MET A 1 17.94 -7.08 18.96
CA MET A 1 16.65 -6.97 19.68
C MET A 1 15.56 -7.69 18.90
N GLU A 2 14.76 -8.54 19.52
CA GLU A 2 13.66 -9.24 18.86
C GLU A 2 12.34 -8.49 19.10
N LEU A 3 11.63 -8.18 18.01
CA LEU A 3 10.31 -7.53 18.10
C LEU A 3 9.20 -8.58 18.29
N GLN A 4 8.23 -8.26 19.13
CA GLN A 4 7.07 -9.14 19.35
C GLN A 4 6.26 -9.30 18.08
N ASN A 5 5.70 -10.49 17.87
CA ASN A 5 4.84 -10.72 16.71
C ASN A 5 3.48 -10.05 16.92
N VAL A 6 3.18 -9.03 16.12
CA VAL A 6 1.90 -8.32 16.14
C VAL A 6 0.98 -8.90 15.05
N PRO A 7 -0.29 -9.24 15.38
CA PRO A 7 -1.23 -9.78 14.41
C PRO A 7 -1.41 -8.84 13.21
N PHE A 8 -1.44 -9.40 12.01
CA PHE A 8 -1.67 -8.63 10.80
C PHE A 8 -3.17 -8.42 10.58
N THR A 9 -3.63 -7.17 10.68
CA THR A 9 -5.05 -6.80 10.54
C THR A 9 -5.40 -6.38 9.11
N GLU A 10 -6.70 -6.39 8.77
CA GLU A 10 -7.18 -5.90 7.47
C GLU A 10 -6.87 -4.40 7.28
N ALA A 11 -6.98 -3.60 8.35
CA ALA A 11 -6.64 -2.18 8.33
C ALA A 11 -5.18 -1.96 7.91
N ARG A 12 -4.25 -2.73 8.47
CA ARG A 12 -2.83 -2.70 8.11
C ARG A 12 -2.59 -3.11 6.64
N ALA A 13 -3.27 -4.19 6.19
CA ALA A 13 -3.18 -4.64 4.80
C ALA A 13 -3.69 -3.57 3.82
N ARG A 14 -4.83 -2.94 4.15
CA ARG A 14 -5.43 -1.87 3.36
C ARG A 14 -4.52 -0.64 3.29
N GLU A 15 -3.93 -0.25 4.42
CA GLU A 15 -2.97 0.85 4.46
C GLU A 15 -1.77 0.57 3.55
N MET A 16 -1.19 -0.63 3.58
CA MET A 16 -0.06 -1.00 2.74
C MET A 16 -0.40 -1.01 1.24
N VAL A 17 -1.61 -1.43 0.86
CA VAL A 17 -2.06 -1.34 -0.54
C VAL A 17 -2.18 0.12 -0.97
N ASN A 18 -2.75 1.00 -0.13
CA ASN A 18 -2.86 2.42 -0.41
C ASN A 18 -1.48 3.11 -0.47
N VAL A 19 -0.56 2.75 0.42
CA VAL A 19 0.83 3.23 0.39
C VAL A 19 1.51 2.81 -0.92
N SER A 20 1.38 1.54 -1.32
CA SER A 20 1.92 1.05 -2.60
C SER A 20 1.37 1.83 -3.80
N ALA A 21 0.06 2.08 -3.84
CA ALA A 21 -0.58 2.85 -4.90
C ALA A 21 -0.13 4.32 -4.94
N GLY A 22 0.07 4.94 -3.76
CA GLY A 22 0.51 6.33 -3.61
C GLY A 22 2.03 6.53 -3.57
N PHE A 23 2.84 5.47 -3.66
CA PHE A 23 4.27 5.49 -3.36
C PHE A 23 5.05 6.53 -4.17
N ARG A 24 4.83 6.62 -5.47
CA ARG A 24 5.51 7.62 -6.33
C ARG A 24 5.21 9.07 -5.94
N LYS A 25 3.97 9.34 -5.48
CA LYS A 25 3.57 10.66 -5.00
C LYS A 25 4.27 11.00 -3.68
N MET A 26 4.35 10.01 -2.80
CA MET A 26 5.06 10.10 -1.53
C MET A 26 6.56 10.38 -1.71
N LEU A 27 7.21 9.75 -2.69
CA LEU A 27 8.62 10.02 -3.00
C LEU A 27 8.88 11.47 -3.42
N LYS A 28 7.92 12.07 -4.15
CA LYS A 28 8.00 13.49 -4.56
C LYS A 28 7.70 14.46 -3.43
N ASN A 29 6.79 14.09 -2.54
CA ASN A 29 6.41 14.89 -1.39
C ASN A 29 6.28 13.99 -0.16
N LYS A 30 7.33 14.00 0.68
CA LYS A 30 7.43 13.17 1.89
C LYS A 30 6.25 13.33 2.85
N LYS A 31 5.59 14.51 2.87
CA LYS A 31 4.43 14.84 3.73
C LYS A 31 3.08 14.69 3.02
N ALA A 32 3.06 14.20 1.77
CA ALA A 32 1.79 14.03 1.06
C ALA A 32 0.81 13.15 1.86
N PRO A 33 -0.46 13.56 2.03
CA PRO A 33 -1.43 12.74 2.76
C PRO A 33 -1.64 11.40 2.06
N LEU A 34 -1.82 10.34 2.85
CA LEU A 34 -2.18 9.04 2.32
C LEU A 34 -3.63 9.09 1.84
N GLN A 35 -3.85 8.82 0.57
CA GLN A 35 -5.18 8.75 -0.02
C GLN A 35 -5.74 7.33 0.07
N ASP A 36 -7.02 7.18 0.37
CA ASP A 36 -7.70 5.89 0.28
C ASP A 36 -8.00 5.56 -1.20
N HIS A 37 -6.95 5.17 -1.91
CA HIS A 37 -7.02 4.82 -3.33
C HIS A 37 -8.05 3.73 -3.61
N ILE A 38 -8.24 2.79 -2.69
CA ILE A 38 -9.21 1.70 -2.84
C ILE A 38 -10.62 2.27 -2.85
N ARG A 39 -10.96 3.11 -1.87
CA ARG A 39 -12.28 3.73 -1.77
C ARG A 39 -12.56 4.65 -2.95
N ILE A 40 -11.61 5.52 -3.28
CA ILE A 40 -11.73 6.47 -4.41
C ILE A 40 -11.94 5.70 -5.72
N SER A 41 -11.13 4.67 -5.98
CA SER A 41 -11.23 3.86 -7.19
C SER A 41 -12.56 3.10 -7.28
N THR A 42 -13.05 2.60 -6.15
CA THR A 42 -14.36 1.92 -6.11
C THR A 42 -15.51 2.88 -6.41
N ILE A 43 -15.50 4.08 -5.80
CA ILE A 43 -16.54 5.11 -6.08
C ILE A 43 -16.47 5.51 -7.56
N PHE A 44 -15.27 5.73 -8.08
CA PHE A 44 -15.11 6.12 -9.49
C PHE A 44 -15.60 5.04 -10.44
N LEU A 45 -15.38 3.76 -10.14
CA LEU A 45 -15.92 2.64 -10.93
C LEU A 45 -17.46 2.65 -10.98
N VAL A 46 -18.11 2.90 -9.83
CA VAL A 46 -19.56 3.02 -9.77
C VAL A 46 -20.07 4.17 -10.65
N VAL A 47 -19.46 5.34 -10.54
CA VAL A 47 -19.82 6.52 -11.36
C VAL A 47 -19.67 6.23 -12.86
N LEU A 48 -18.55 5.63 -13.26
CA LEU A 48 -18.31 5.26 -14.65
C LEU A 48 -19.36 4.26 -15.17
N SER A 49 -19.77 3.31 -14.32
CA SER A 49 -20.79 2.31 -14.68
C SER A 49 -22.16 2.96 -14.89
N VAL A 50 -22.54 3.94 -14.06
CA VAL A 50 -23.78 4.71 -14.23
C VAL A 50 -23.76 5.51 -15.54
N ILE A 51 -22.65 6.17 -15.84
CA ILE A 51 -22.48 6.93 -17.10
C ILE A 51 -22.64 5.99 -18.32
N LEU A 52 -22.06 4.79 -18.27
CA LEU A 52 -22.21 3.79 -19.34
C LEU A 52 -23.68 3.45 -19.59
N VAL A 53 -24.45 3.20 -18.52
CA VAL A 53 -25.87 2.89 -18.64
C VAL A 53 -26.64 4.02 -19.33
N VAL A 54 -26.33 5.27 -18.99
CA VAL A 54 -26.96 6.46 -19.61
C VAL A 54 -26.60 6.55 -21.10
N ILE A 55 -25.32 6.38 -21.46
CA ILE A 55 -24.87 6.42 -22.87
C ILE A 55 -25.57 5.32 -23.70
N LEU A 56 -25.65 4.10 -23.15
CA LEU A 56 -26.35 3.00 -23.80
C LEU A 56 -27.81 3.28 -24.00
N ALA A 57 -28.51 3.78 -22.97
CA ALA A 57 -29.92 4.13 -23.06
C ALA A 57 -30.20 5.19 -24.17
N VAL A 58 -29.37 6.25 -24.19
CA VAL A 58 -29.47 7.30 -25.22
C VAL A 58 -29.19 6.73 -26.62
N GLY A 59 -28.20 5.85 -26.75
CA GLY A 59 -27.86 5.19 -28.03
C GLY A 59 -29.01 4.33 -28.56
N ILE A 60 -29.68 3.57 -27.68
CA ILE A 60 -30.84 2.73 -28.04
C ILE A 60 -32.06 3.59 -28.43
N ILE A 61 -32.39 4.59 -27.61
CA ILE A 61 -33.54 5.45 -27.83
C ILE A 61 -33.40 6.19 -29.16
N ASN A 62 -32.24 6.76 -29.44
CA ASN A 62 -31.97 7.53 -30.66
C ASN A 62 -31.61 6.66 -31.89
N ARG A 63 -31.50 5.34 -31.72
CA ARG A 63 -31.04 4.38 -32.74
C ARG A 63 -29.71 4.81 -33.39
N SER A 64 -28.82 5.41 -32.60
CA SER A 64 -27.56 5.98 -33.08
C SER A 64 -26.44 4.96 -32.96
N ILE A 65 -25.92 4.50 -34.10
CA ILE A 65 -24.79 3.57 -34.18
C ILE A 65 -23.55 4.20 -33.53
N PHE A 66 -23.35 5.51 -33.65
CA PHE A 66 -22.23 6.22 -33.06
C PHE A 66 -22.20 6.05 -31.52
N PHE A 67 -23.34 6.26 -30.83
CA PHE A 67 -23.43 6.08 -29.38
C PHE A 67 -23.19 4.61 -28.96
N LEU A 68 -23.64 3.66 -29.77
CA LEU A 68 -23.44 2.23 -29.50
C LEU A 68 -21.97 1.84 -29.63
N ILE A 69 -21.23 2.36 -30.62
CA ILE A 69 -19.79 2.15 -30.75
C ILE A 69 -19.05 2.78 -29.58
N CYS A 70 -19.37 4.04 -29.24
CA CYS A 70 -18.75 4.73 -28.09
C CYS A 70 -18.98 3.96 -26.77
N SER A 71 -20.18 3.41 -26.55
CA SER A 71 -20.48 2.63 -25.36
C SER A 71 -19.68 1.32 -25.31
N GLY A 72 -19.44 0.69 -26.46
CA GLY A 72 -18.57 -0.50 -26.55
C GLY A 72 -17.13 -0.21 -26.12
N ILE A 73 -16.54 0.87 -26.63
CA ILE A 73 -15.19 1.30 -26.23
C ILE A 73 -15.16 1.64 -24.74
N TYR A 74 -16.17 2.38 -24.26
CA TYR A 74 -16.25 2.77 -22.85
C TYR A 74 -16.42 1.56 -21.92
N MET A 75 -17.15 0.53 -22.34
CA MET A 75 -17.29 -0.73 -21.61
C MET A 75 -15.93 -1.42 -21.42
N VAL A 76 -15.10 -1.47 -22.49
CA VAL A 76 -13.75 -2.05 -22.39
C VAL A 76 -12.91 -1.30 -21.35
N LEU A 77 -12.97 0.03 -21.34
CA LEU A 77 -12.23 0.84 -20.36
C LEU A 77 -12.71 0.57 -18.92
N ILE A 78 -14.01 0.43 -18.71
CA ILE A 78 -14.58 0.08 -17.40
C ILE A 78 -14.10 -1.30 -16.95
N VAL A 79 -14.09 -2.30 -17.84
CA VAL A 79 -13.60 -3.64 -17.50
C VAL A 79 -12.12 -3.61 -17.09
N LEU A 80 -11.27 -2.91 -17.83
CA LEU A 80 -9.85 -2.76 -17.49
C LEU A 80 -9.67 -2.08 -16.13
N TYR A 81 -10.48 -1.05 -15.86
CA TYR A 81 -10.46 -0.36 -14.58
C TYR A 81 -10.98 -1.24 -13.44
N ALA A 82 -12.03 -2.01 -13.65
CA ALA A 82 -12.58 -2.97 -12.68
C ALA A 82 -11.54 -4.04 -12.32
N LEU A 83 -10.77 -4.53 -13.30
CA LEU A 83 -9.66 -5.46 -13.05
C LEU A 83 -8.58 -4.84 -12.17
N SER A 84 -8.27 -3.55 -12.37
CA SER A 84 -7.32 -2.82 -11.52
C SER A 84 -7.83 -2.74 -10.07
N VAL A 85 -9.09 -2.37 -9.86
CA VAL A 85 -9.72 -2.31 -8.52
C VAL A 85 -9.75 -3.69 -7.86
N ALA A 86 -10.11 -4.73 -8.62
CA ALA A 86 -10.08 -6.11 -8.13
C ALA A 86 -8.66 -6.54 -7.73
N GLY A 87 -7.63 -6.08 -8.46
CA GLY A 87 -6.22 -6.27 -8.12
C GLY A 87 -5.86 -5.67 -6.76
N MET A 88 -6.35 -4.47 -6.44
CA MET A 88 -6.14 -3.85 -5.13
C MET A 88 -6.78 -4.68 -4.00
N HIS A 89 -8.02 -5.13 -4.17
CA HIS A 89 -8.70 -6.00 -3.20
C HIS A 89 -8.00 -7.36 -3.05
N LYS A 90 -7.50 -7.94 -4.15
CA LYS A 90 -6.67 -9.15 -4.10
C LYS A 90 -5.38 -8.90 -3.34
N GLY A 91 -4.78 -7.71 -3.49
CA GLY A 91 -3.60 -7.27 -2.75
C GLY A 91 -3.84 -7.33 -1.23
N ILE A 92 -4.96 -6.79 -0.73
CA ILE A 92 -5.33 -6.86 0.69
C ILE A 92 -5.36 -8.33 1.16
N LYS A 93 -6.08 -9.20 0.42
CA LYS A 93 -6.17 -10.63 0.77
C LYS A 93 -4.80 -11.31 0.77
N THR A 94 -3.92 -10.94 -0.16
CA THR A 94 -2.55 -11.46 -0.24
C THR A 94 -1.73 -11.03 0.97
N TYR A 95 -1.78 -9.73 1.36
CA TYR A 95 -1.12 -9.24 2.56
C TYR A 95 -1.65 -9.91 3.82
N MET A 96 -2.98 -10.08 3.93
CA MET A 96 -3.60 -10.81 5.04
C MET A 96 -3.10 -12.25 5.13
N LYS A 97 -3.07 -12.95 3.99
CA LYS A 97 -2.57 -14.35 3.93
C LYS A 97 -1.09 -14.43 4.31
N LEU A 98 -0.27 -13.53 3.79
CA LEU A 98 1.16 -13.48 4.14
C LEU A 98 1.38 -13.10 5.62
N GLY A 99 0.51 -12.23 6.16
CA GLY A 99 0.54 -11.85 7.57
C GLY A 99 0.10 -12.95 8.53
N SER A 100 -0.80 -13.85 8.09
CA SER A 100 -1.33 -14.96 8.88
C SER A 100 -0.58 -16.28 8.67
N SER A 101 0.21 -16.40 7.60
CA SER A 101 0.95 -17.62 7.27
C SER A 101 2.30 -17.65 7.98
N GLY A 102 2.35 -18.35 9.08
CA GLY A 102 3.59 -18.65 9.80
C GLY A 102 3.96 -17.62 10.88
N LYS A 103 4.78 -18.07 11.80
CA LYS A 103 5.38 -17.19 12.81
C LYS A 103 6.41 -16.30 12.12
N ARG A 104 6.18 -15.01 12.16
CA ARG A 104 7.15 -14.02 11.71
C ARG A 104 8.02 -13.63 12.89
N ARG A 105 9.32 -13.61 12.68
CA ARG A 105 10.29 -13.09 13.63
C ARG A 105 10.97 -11.91 12.98
N THR A 106 10.95 -10.78 13.66
CA THR A 106 11.66 -9.58 13.23
C THR A 106 12.74 -9.29 14.25
N VAL A 107 13.98 -9.24 13.80
CA VAL A 107 15.14 -9.00 14.66
C VAL A 107 15.83 -7.73 14.20
N LEU A 108 15.97 -6.76 15.12
CA LEU A 108 16.79 -5.57 14.91
C LEU A 108 18.23 -5.92 15.26
N GLU A 109 19.15 -5.73 14.34
CA GLU A 109 20.57 -5.97 14.45
C GLU A 109 21.33 -4.66 14.21
N GLU A 110 22.58 -4.56 14.68
CA GLU A 110 23.39 -3.33 14.53
C GLU A 110 23.51 -2.85 13.08
N ASP A 111 23.56 -3.78 12.12
CA ASP A 111 23.74 -3.50 10.71
C ASP A 111 22.41 -3.49 9.91
N GLY A 112 21.28 -3.93 10.49
CA GLY A 112 20.03 -4.01 9.75
C GLY A 112 18.88 -4.67 10.49
N VAL A 113 17.85 -5.01 9.73
CA VAL A 113 16.65 -5.72 10.19
C VAL A 113 16.54 -7.06 9.48
N THR A 114 16.50 -8.13 10.24
CA THR A 114 16.28 -9.48 9.74
C THR A 114 14.82 -9.88 9.91
N LEU A 115 14.18 -10.26 8.80
CA LEU A 115 12.83 -10.83 8.77
C LEU A 115 12.94 -12.32 8.50
N GLU A 116 12.49 -13.12 9.45
CA GLU A 116 12.37 -14.56 9.33
C GLU A 116 10.89 -14.93 9.24
N VAL A 117 10.54 -15.76 8.26
CA VAL A 117 9.19 -16.33 8.15
C VAL A 117 9.35 -17.85 8.23
N GLU A 118 8.66 -18.48 9.16
CA GLU A 118 8.72 -19.92 9.36
C GLU A 118 8.41 -20.68 8.06
N GLY A 119 9.34 -21.52 7.61
CA GLY A 119 9.22 -22.26 6.33
C GLY A 119 9.52 -21.44 5.06
N SER A 120 10.08 -20.25 5.18
CA SER A 120 10.45 -19.38 4.07
C SER A 120 11.87 -18.87 4.19
N THR A 121 12.28 -18.04 3.25
CA THR A 121 13.60 -17.40 3.23
C THR A 121 13.72 -16.30 4.28
N THR A 122 14.89 -16.22 4.93
CA THR A 122 15.29 -15.07 5.75
C THR A 122 15.67 -13.91 4.85
N THR A 123 15.12 -12.73 5.10
CA THR A 123 15.46 -11.51 4.38
C THR A 123 16.08 -10.50 5.33
N LYS A 124 17.26 -9.99 4.97
CA LYS A 124 17.96 -8.95 5.74
C LYS A 124 17.93 -7.63 4.98
N PHE A 125 17.54 -6.57 5.67
CA PHE A 125 17.52 -5.19 5.19
C PHE A 125 18.59 -4.42 5.97
N LEU A 126 19.59 -3.85 5.30
CA LEU A 126 20.64 -3.06 5.94
C LEU A 126 20.13 -1.64 6.24
N TRP A 127 20.49 -1.07 7.40
CA TRP A 127 20.10 0.30 7.77
C TRP A 127 20.56 1.33 6.75
N GLU A 128 21.78 1.15 6.23
CA GLU A 128 22.34 2.01 5.19
C GLU A 128 21.56 2.03 3.88
N SER A 129 20.69 1.02 3.63
CA SER A 129 19.85 0.96 2.44
C SER A 129 18.63 1.87 2.52
N PHE A 130 18.28 2.34 3.71
CA PHE A 130 17.15 3.23 3.92
C PHE A 130 17.56 4.70 3.87
N LYS A 131 16.65 5.56 3.45
CA LYS A 131 16.87 7.01 3.39
C LYS A 131 16.04 7.79 4.40
N TRP A 132 14.88 7.31 4.78
CA TRP A 132 14.00 7.88 5.80
C TRP A 132 12.91 6.88 6.18
N VAL A 133 12.21 7.17 7.29
CA VAL A 133 11.13 6.36 7.85
C VAL A 133 9.85 7.18 7.83
N ARG A 134 8.75 6.60 7.32
CA ARG A 134 7.44 7.22 7.38
C ARG A 134 6.54 6.48 8.35
N ILE A 135 5.90 7.26 9.20
CA ILE A 135 4.96 6.77 10.21
C ILE A 135 3.55 6.92 9.63
N TYR A 136 2.79 5.84 9.62
CA TYR A 136 1.38 5.80 9.27
C TYR A 136 0.54 5.42 10.47
N GLU A 137 -0.78 5.29 10.29
CA GLU A 137 -1.70 4.96 11.38
C GLU A 137 -1.49 3.53 11.92
N PHE A 138 -1.20 2.57 11.04
CA PHE A 138 -1.05 1.16 11.40
C PHE A 138 0.32 0.58 11.08
N ASN A 139 1.14 1.28 10.32
CA ASN A 139 2.43 0.78 9.87
C ASN A 139 3.51 1.86 9.92
N ILE A 140 4.76 1.40 10.05
CA ILE A 140 5.99 2.16 9.84
C ILE A 140 6.58 1.69 8.52
N LEU A 141 6.95 2.60 7.63
CA LEU A 141 7.60 2.28 6.36
C LEU A 141 9.01 2.84 6.32
N CYS A 142 10.02 1.97 6.36
CA CYS A 142 11.39 2.33 6.07
C CYS A 142 11.58 2.37 4.54
N VAL A 143 11.84 3.55 4.00
CA VAL A 143 11.89 3.78 2.56
C VAL A 143 13.29 3.56 2.03
N ALA A 144 13.43 2.65 1.07
CA ALA A 144 14.70 2.33 0.45
C ALA A 144 15.27 3.46 -0.41
N LYS A 145 16.59 3.59 -0.47
CA LYS A 145 17.32 4.61 -1.25
C LYS A 145 17.10 4.49 -2.75
N ASN A 146 16.82 3.28 -3.24
CA ASN A 146 16.58 3.00 -4.66
C ASN A 146 15.18 3.35 -5.16
N ASP A 147 14.30 3.90 -4.28
CA ASP A 147 12.94 4.32 -4.61
C ASP A 147 12.01 3.20 -5.11
N GLN A 148 12.32 1.95 -4.77
CA GLN A 148 11.49 0.80 -5.11
C GLN A 148 10.67 0.34 -3.90
N PHE A 149 9.35 0.31 -4.02
CA PHE A 149 8.44 -0.11 -2.93
C PHE A 149 8.73 -1.53 -2.43
N ARG A 150 9.12 -2.44 -3.32
CA ARG A 150 9.44 -3.83 -2.97
C ARG A 150 10.63 -3.98 -2.02
N ASP A 151 11.54 -2.98 -2.01
CA ASP A 151 12.75 -2.99 -1.19
C ASP A 151 12.57 -2.15 0.09
N CYS A 152 11.36 -1.62 0.32
CA CYS A 152 10.98 -0.96 1.56
C CYS A 152 10.61 -1.99 2.63
N LEU A 153 10.93 -1.68 3.88
CA LEU A 153 10.55 -2.49 5.03
C LEU A 153 9.32 -1.90 5.69
N SER A 154 8.29 -2.72 5.90
CA SER A 154 7.11 -2.33 6.67
C SER A 154 7.06 -3.05 8.00
N LEU A 155 6.97 -2.28 9.09
CA LEU A 155 6.81 -2.77 10.45
C LEU A 155 5.46 -2.31 11.03
N PRO A 156 4.92 -3.02 12.03
CA PRO A 156 3.78 -2.56 12.82
C PRO A 156 4.06 -1.23 13.52
N ILE A 157 3.05 -0.37 13.66
CA ILE A 157 3.17 0.91 14.38
C ILE A 157 3.53 0.71 15.86
N GLU A 158 3.09 -0.41 16.45
CA GLU A 158 3.36 -0.79 17.83
C GLU A 158 4.86 -0.91 18.14
N HIS A 159 5.70 -1.07 17.12
CA HIS A 159 7.16 -1.15 17.26
C HIS A 159 7.87 0.19 17.06
N LEU A 160 7.13 1.31 17.00
CA LEU A 160 7.75 2.62 16.73
C LEU A 160 8.74 3.04 17.81
N ASP A 161 8.38 2.87 19.07
CA ASP A 161 9.23 3.25 20.19
C ASP A 161 10.44 2.32 20.32
N ASP A 162 10.23 1.02 20.12
CA ASP A 162 11.30 0.02 20.08
C ASP A 162 12.30 0.34 18.97
N LEU A 163 11.80 0.68 17.76
CA LEU A 163 12.63 1.05 16.61
C LEU A 163 13.44 2.33 16.89
N LYS A 164 12.78 3.37 17.41
CA LYS A 164 13.44 4.64 17.74
C LYS A 164 14.52 4.45 18.82
N GLY A 165 14.19 3.69 19.87
CA GLY A 165 15.13 3.39 20.95
C GLY A 165 16.35 2.65 20.44
N PHE A 166 16.16 1.60 19.64
CA PHE A 166 17.23 0.81 19.05
C PHE A 166 18.15 1.65 18.15
N LEU A 167 17.58 2.47 17.26
CA LEU A 167 18.35 3.32 16.35
C LEU A 167 19.18 4.37 17.12
N ALA A 168 18.61 4.95 18.19
CA ALA A 168 19.31 5.90 19.03
C ALA A 168 20.48 5.24 19.81
N GLU A 169 20.28 4.04 20.35
CA GLU A 169 21.30 3.29 21.09
C GLU A 169 22.50 2.95 20.20
N HIS A 170 22.25 2.65 18.91
CA HIS A 170 23.30 2.27 17.97
C HIS A 170 23.80 3.43 17.09
N ASN A 171 23.42 4.68 17.40
CA ASN A 171 23.79 5.89 16.66
C ASN A 171 23.45 5.80 15.16
N ILE A 172 22.31 5.18 14.81
CA ILE A 172 21.84 5.07 13.44
C ILE A 172 20.88 6.25 13.16
N GLU A 173 21.28 7.15 12.27
CA GLU A 173 20.48 8.33 11.93
C GLU A 173 19.52 8.02 10.78
N LEU A 174 18.22 8.02 11.04
CA LEU A 174 17.16 7.99 10.04
C LEU A 174 16.13 9.09 10.32
N GLU A 175 15.77 9.83 9.28
CA GLU A 175 14.74 10.89 9.36
C GLU A 175 13.36 10.24 9.54
N PHE A 176 12.66 10.58 10.63
CA PHE A 176 11.28 10.15 10.86
C PHE A 176 10.30 11.22 10.38
N ILE A 177 9.35 10.82 9.52
CA ILE A 177 8.35 11.70 8.93
C ILE A 177 6.98 11.19 9.34
N GLU A 178 6.24 12.01 10.09
CA GLU A 178 4.85 11.70 10.40
C GLU A 178 4.00 11.88 9.15
N GLY A 179 3.30 10.83 8.76
CA GLY A 179 2.27 10.89 7.72
C GLY A 179 1.00 11.49 8.32
N GLU A 180 0.36 12.42 7.61
CA GLU A 180 -1.01 12.77 7.98
C GLU A 180 -1.88 11.52 7.88
N ALA A 181 -2.65 11.24 8.93
CA ALA A 181 -3.67 10.19 8.94
C ALA A 181 -4.61 10.38 7.74
N TYR A 182 -5.23 9.30 7.27
CA TYR A 182 -6.22 9.33 6.19
C TYR A 182 -7.06 10.58 6.26
N GLY A 183 -7.01 11.41 5.19
CA GLY A 183 -7.57 12.75 5.16
C GLY A 183 -8.92 12.86 5.85
N LYS A 184 -8.90 13.68 6.89
CA LYS A 184 -10.11 14.19 7.49
C LYS A 184 -10.80 15.13 6.50
#